data_81a8b04cc8d7c236a65183158ec015ab
#
_entry.id   81a8b04cc8d7c236a65183158ec015ab
#
_cell.length_a   1.000
_cell.length_b   1.000
_cell.length_c   1.000
_cell.angle_alpha   90.00
_cell.angle_beta   90.00
_cell.angle_gamma   90.00
#
_symmetry.space_group_name_H-M   'P 1'
#
loop_
_entity.id
_entity.type
_entity.pdbx_description
1 polymer ?
#
loop_
_entity_poly.entity_id
_entity_poly.type
_entity_poly.pdbx_seq_one_letter_code
_entity_poly.pdbx_strand_id
1 'polypeptide(L)'
;MKITLLLSSLFIGMNSFSQTIIWGPEITVSDGSLYGNYRPRATVVDGDVPLVIYGKGGFENIFISRWNGTGFDTPTGIIPAGESSYIAVWTGPDIASKGDTVVAVFKLDPLDEKNVYSVRSVDGGLTFSDTIRVDSHNSGIAWMPSIEMDADGNPVVASMIHDANWANPRYALTHSSDAGLTYNGEVEVASSVPGEACDCCSAEVAIDGQRQLLLFRNNEFNIRDIFGVLSTDGGATFPTYTNIDNMAWQISGCPSTGADAIFMGDNLITTYASAANGPYRVYVSTSSTTSGLVFDSREMVTEPIPSQGGQNFPTISGANDTIVMAWMEADNLNKDIYYSVSVPGVNHLDALTNYKHKGNLTTTGTQTNPEIIYKNGIVHLFFQDNSTGNLLYRRGTIDLNLELTENLASIGVYPNPSYNGVFYIQNDLNTELISIKNSIGQSIGFNIKESNGGLLLKLMTTSKGIYFLSYFTKDGIQKTTTLLVN
;
A
#
# COMPACT_ATOMS: atom_id res chain seq x y z
N MET A 1 2.21 -48.45 -32.97
CA MET A 1 3.30 -47.56 -32.60
C MET A 1 2.66 -46.27 -32.07
N LYS A 2 2.51 -46.15 -30.75
CA LYS A 2 1.92 -44.98 -30.11
C LYS A 2 3.05 -43.98 -29.80
N ILE A 3 3.04 -42.81 -30.42
CA ILE A 3 3.95 -41.73 -30.13
C ILE A 3 3.36 -40.95 -28.97
N THR A 4 3.99 -41.06 -27.81
CA THR A 4 3.66 -40.24 -26.62
C THR A 4 4.44 -38.95 -26.76
N LEU A 5 3.74 -37.82 -27.02
CA LEU A 5 4.32 -36.48 -26.93
C LEU A 5 4.49 -36.15 -25.43
N LEU A 6 5.73 -36.06 -24.98
CA LEU A 6 6.06 -35.42 -23.72
C LEU A 6 6.04 -33.89 -23.97
N LEU A 7 5.05 -33.18 -23.46
CA LEU A 7 5.13 -31.74 -23.25
C LEU A 7 6.05 -31.49 -22.04
N SER A 8 7.29 -31.07 -22.32
CA SER A 8 8.13 -30.46 -21.29
C SER A 8 7.64 -29.02 -21.06
N SER A 9 6.96 -28.81 -19.94
CA SER A 9 6.67 -27.47 -19.46
C SER A 9 7.99 -26.74 -19.15
N LEU A 10 8.30 -25.75 -19.98
CA LEU A 10 9.40 -24.82 -19.75
C LEU A 10 9.01 -23.93 -18.58
N PHE A 11 9.41 -24.25 -17.36
CA PHE A 11 9.39 -23.30 -16.25
C PHE A 11 10.49 -22.27 -16.55
N ILE A 12 10.09 -21.15 -17.15
CA ILE A 12 10.90 -19.92 -17.10
C ILE A 12 10.81 -19.47 -15.64
N GLY A 13 11.85 -19.68 -14.87
CA GLY A 13 12.00 -19.06 -13.57
C GLY A 13 11.97 -17.55 -13.79
N MET A 14 10.85 -16.91 -13.54
CA MET A 14 10.78 -15.46 -13.46
C MET A 14 11.59 -15.05 -12.24
N ASN A 15 12.75 -14.45 -12.47
CA ASN A 15 13.45 -13.74 -11.41
C ASN A 15 12.56 -12.56 -11.02
N SER A 16 12.04 -12.56 -9.82
CA SER A 16 11.33 -11.42 -9.24
C SER A 16 12.34 -10.31 -9.05
N PHE A 17 12.28 -9.27 -9.88
CA PHE A 17 13.10 -8.07 -9.69
C PHE A 17 12.35 -7.14 -8.75
N SER A 18 13.04 -6.66 -7.72
CA SER A 18 12.54 -5.61 -6.84
C SER A 18 12.38 -4.32 -7.66
N GLN A 19 11.14 -3.89 -7.86
CA GLN A 19 10.85 -2.62 -8.50
C GLN A 19 10.95 -1.50 -7.47
N THR A 20 11.45 -0.34 -7.88
CA THR A 20 11.63 0.81 -7.01
C THR A 20 10.93 2.03 -7.57
N ILE A 21 10.82 3.07 -6.75
CA ILE A 21 10.32 4.37 -7.15
C ILE A 21 11.49 5.34 -7.24
N ILE A 22 11.62 6.01 -8.37
CA ILE A 22 12.51 7.16 -8.54
C ILE A 22 11.81 8.35 -7.92
N TRP A 23 12.23 8.71 -6.72
CA TRP A 23 11.64 9.78 -5.95
C TRP A 23 12.25 11.14 -6.26
N GLY A 24 11.40 12.15 -6.36
CA GLY A 24 11.79 13.57 -6.24
C GLY A 24 12.18 13.96 -4.80
N PRO A 25 12.45 15.25 -4.60
CA PRO A 25 12.77 15.78 -3.27
C PRO A 25 11.59 15.63 -2.30
N GLU A 26 11.90 15.69 -1.01
CA GLU A 26 10.92 15.80 0.05
C GLU A 26 10.46 17.27 0.17
N ILE A 27 9.16 17.51 0.20
CA ILE A 27 8.54 18.82 0.21
C ILE A 27 7.66 18.96 1.44
N THR A 28 7.81 20.06 2.17
CA THR A 28 6.92 20.39 3.28
C THR A 28 5.58 20.88 2.74
N VAL A 29 4.50 20.19 3.09
CA VAL A 29 3.12 20.59 2.76
C VAL A 29 2.63 21.61 3.77
N SER A 30 2.82 21.34 5.05
CA SER A 30 2.39 22.18 6.16
C SER A 30 3.42 22.11 7.29
N ASP A 31 3.85 23.28 7.74
CA ASP A 31 4.69 23.42 8.92
C ASP A 31 3.85 23.20 10.18
N GLY A 32 4.24 22.22 10.97
CA GLY A 32 3.56 21.83 12.20
C GLY A 32 4.30 22.18 13.48
N SER A 33 5.30 23.07 13.39
CA SER A 33 6.24 23.37 14.48
C SER A 33 5.63 23.70 15.83
N LEU A 34 4.37 24.16 15.87
CA LEU A 34 3.68 24.51 17.12
C LEU A 34 2.72 23.39 17.60
N TYR A 35 2.03 22.69 16.69
CA TYR A 35 0.89 21.84 17.06
C TYR A 35 0.89 20.47 16.39
N GLY A 36 1.75 20.26 15.40
CA GLY A 36 1.76 19.06 14.58
C GLY A 36 0.59 18.98 13.59
N ASN A 37 0.75 18.13 12.60
CA ASN A 37 -0.28 17.80 11.61
C ASN A 37 -0.61 16.33 11.76
N TYR A 38 -1.89 15.95 11.74
CA TYR A 38 -2.35 14.59 12.04
C TYR A 38 -3.12 13.98 10.89
N ARG A 39 -2.87 12.70 10.67
CA ARG A 39 -3.63 11.82 9.77
C ARG A 39 -3.86 12.43 8.40
N PRO A 40 -2.83 12.59 7.59
CA PRO A 40 -3.03 12.98 6.20
C PRO A 40 -3.86 11.92 5.47
N ARG A 41 -4.81 12.40 4.66
CA ARG A 41 -5.50 11.67 3.63
C ARG A 41 -5.42 12.47 2.36
N ALA A 42 -5.32 11.81 1.23
CA ALA A 42 -5.07 12.53 0.00
C ALA A 42 -5.90 11.97 -1.16
N THR A 43 -6.07 12.79 -2.16
CA THR A 43 -6.67 12.41 -3.45
C THR A 43 -5.94 13.14 -4.57
N VAL A 44 -6.14 12.72 -5.81
CA VAL A 44 -5.54 13.34 -6.99
C VAL A 44 -6.64 13.68 -7.99
N VAL A 45 -6.81 14.96 -8.30
CA VAL A 45 -7.76 15.46 -9.29
C VAL A 45 -7.16 15.43 -10.70
N ASP A 46 -7.91 15.90 -11.70
CA ASP A 46 -7.43 15.95 -13.07
C ASP A 46 -6.16 16.79 -13.22
N GLY A 47 -5.32 16.43 -14.18
CA GLY A 47 -4.02 17.06 -14.36
C GLY A 47 -2.94 16.62 -13.36
N ASP A 48 -3.12 15.48 -12.68
CA ASP A 48 -2.19 14.94 -11.67
C ASP A 48 -1.91 15.91 -10.51
N VAL A 49 -2.95 16.59 -10.06
CA VAL A 49 -2.86 17.56 -8.98
C VAL A 49 -3.28 16.90 -7.66
N PRO A 50 -2.34 16.59 -6.75
CA PRO A 50 -2.67 16.05 -5.45
C PRO A 50 -3.24 17.13 -4.53
N LEU A 51 -4.26 16.71 -3.77
CA LEU A 51 -4.81 17.41 -2.62
C LEU A 51 -4.60 16.54 -1.38
N VAL A 52 -4.27 17.17 -0.28
CA VAL A 52 -4.17 16.49 1.01
C VAL A 52 -4.98 17.21 2.07
N ILE A 53 -5.78 16.43 2.80
CA ILE A 53 -6.53 16.87 3.97
C ILE A 53 -5.85 16.35 5.23
N TYR A 54 -5.85 17.14 6.28
CA TYR A 54 -5.23 16.77 7.55
C TYR A 54 -5.81 17.60 8.71
N GLY A 55 -5.73 17.04 9.91
CA GLY A 55 -6.05 17.75 11.14
C GLY A 55 -4.84 18.52 11.65
N LYS A 56 -5.05 19.67 12.26
CA LYS A 56 -3.98 20.44 12.93
C LYS A 56 -4.25 20.51 14.43
N GLY A 57 -3.39 19.83 15.20
CA GLY A 57 -3.51 19.77 16.65
C GLY A 57 -3.45 21.16 17.30
N GLY A 58 -4.21 21.31 18.37
CA GLY A 58 -4.31 22.58 19.12
C GLY A 58 -5.23 23.63 18.52
N PHE A 59 -5.67 23.48 17.27
CA PHE A 59 -6.66 24.36 16.64
C PHE A 59 -7.99 23.67 16.39
N GLU A 60 -8.04 22.35 16.58
CA GLU A 60 -9.25 21.54 16.36
C GLU A 60 -9.89 21.85 14.99
N ASN A 61 -9.05 22.05 14.00
CA ASN A 61 -9.46 22.43 12.65
C ASN A 61 -8.84 21.48 11.62
N ILE A 62 -9.51 21.41 10.48
CA ILE A 62 -9.13 20.60 9.33
C ILE A 62 -8.72 21.51 8.20
N PHE A 63 -7.62 21.18 7.55
CA PHE A 63 -7.05 21.91 6.46
C PHE A 63 -6.92 21.07 5.22
N ILE A 64 -7.09 21.72 4.06
CA ILE A 64 -6.75 21.17 2.76
C ILE A 64 -5.61 22.00 2.16
N SER A 65 -4.62 21.29 1.60
CA SER A 65 -3.57 21.89 0.78
C SER A 65 -3.59 21.27 -0.60
N ARG A 66 -3.47 22.12 -1.62
CA ARG A 66 -3.51 21.73 -3.04
C ARG A 66 -2.16 21.98 -3.68
N TRP A 67 -1.72 21.05 -4.54
CA TRP A 67 -0.50 21.24 -5.33
C TRP A 67 -0.68 22.31 -6.41
N ASN A 68 0.29 23.23 -6.54
CA ASN A 68 0.25 24.34 -7.48
C ASN A 68 1.26 24.24 -8.64
N GLY A 69 1.90 23.07 -8.76
CA GLY A 69 2.92 22.82 -9.78
C GLY A 69 4.35 22.83 -9.27
N THR A 70 4.63 23.52 -8.17
CA THR A 70 5.96 23.64 -7.57
C THR A 70 6.01 23.31 -6.07
N GLY A 71 4.88 23.39 -5.41
CA GLY A 71 4.69 23.12 -3.99
C GLY A 71 3.21 23.06 -3.66
N PHE A 72 2.88 23.19 -2.39
CA PHE A 72 1.50 23.24 -1.93
C PHE A 72 1.08 24.68 -1.63
N ASP A 73 -0.18 24.99 -1.95
CA ASP A 73 -0.79 26.26 -1.60
C ASP A 73 -0.89 26.43 -0.07
N THR A 74 -1.06 27.66 0.37
CA THR A 74 -1.35 27.94 1.78
C THR A 74 -2.57 27.12 2.22
N PRO A 75 -2.47 26.37 3.34
CA PRO A 75 -3.56 25.54 3.82
C PRO A 75 -4.87 26.33 4.01
N THR A 76 -5.96 25.78 3.47
CA THR A 76 -7.31 26.33 3.61
C THR A 76 -8.07 25.54 4.67
N GLY A 77 -8.53 26.23 5.73
CA GLY A 77 -9.44 25.65 6.71
C GLY A 77 -10.83 25.46 6.11
N ILE A 78 -11.42 24.27 6.31
CA ILE A 78 -12.73 23.91 5.75
C ILE A 78 -13.84 23.83 6.79
N ILE A 79 -13.50 23.97 8.07
CA ILE A 79 -14.50 23.98 9.15
C ILE A 79 -15.17 25.36 9.20
N PRO A 80 -16.51 25.43 9.32
CA PRO A 80 -17.23 26.70 9.45
C PRO A 80 -16.73 27.55 10.61
N ALA A 81 -16.78 28.86 10.44
CA ALA A 81 -16.36 29.78 11.49
C ALA A 81 -17.17 29.60 12.78
N GLY A 82 -16.51 29.40 13.89
CA GLY A 82 -17.11 29.18 15.21
C GLY A 82 -17.42 27.71 15.52
N GLU A 83 -17.15 26.79 14.58
CA GLU A 83 -17.20 25.34 14.81
C GLU A 83 -15.75 24.80 14.97
N SER A 84 -15.65 23.61 15.54
CA SER A 84 -14.42 22.84 15.64
C SER A 84 -14.64 21.39 15.17
N SER A 85 -13.56 20.67 14.91
CA SER A 85 -13.63 19.28 14.46
C SER A 85 -12.96 18.36 15.46
N TYR A 86 -13.46 17.13 15.56
CA TYR A 86 -12.81 16.09 16.33
C TYR A 86 -11.67 15.45 15.55
N ILE A 87 -10.48 15.55 16.09
CA ILE A 87 -9.24 15.04 15.48
C ILE A 87 -8.43 14.31 16.55
N ALA A 88 -7.97 13.12 16.20
CA ALA A 88 -7.06 12.32 17.03
C ALA A 88 -6.03 11.61 16.17
N VAL A 89 -5.01 11.03 16.79
CA VAL A 89 -3.96 10.28 16.06
C VAL A 89 -4.49 9.03 15.34
N TRP A 90 -5.67 8.56 15.71
CA TRP A 90 -6.32 7.36 15.15
C TRP A 90 -7.57 7.66 14.31
N THR A 91 -8.06 8.88 14.32
CA THR A 91 -9.23 9.31 13.51
C THR A 91 -9.11 10.76 13.10
N GLY A 92 -9.66 11.09 11.96
CA GLY A 92 -9.65 12.44 11.41
C GLY A 92 -10.54 12.54 10.18
N PRO A 93 -10.30 13.55 9.34
CA PRO A 93 -11.01 13.72 8.08
C PRO A 93 -10.57 12.68 7.06
N ASP A 94 -11.38 12.55 6.00
CA ASP A 94 -11.06 11.79 4.82
C ASP A 94 -11.49 12.52 3.55
N ILE A 95 -10.95 12.16 2.37
CA ILE A 95 -11.14 12.87 1.12
C ILE A 95 -11.10 11.93 -0.08
N ALA A 96 -12.05 12.08 -0.98
CA ALA A 96 -12.05 11.35 -2.26
C ALA A 96 -12.36 12.28 -3.43
N SER A 97 -11.97 11.89 -4.64
CA SER A 97 -12.26 12.67 -5.86
C SER A 97 -12.56 11.81 -7.07
N LYS A 98 -13.36 12.36 -7.97
CA LYS A 98 -13.55 11.84 -9.33
C LYS A 98 -13.51 12.99 -10.31
N GLY A 99 -12.52 13.00 -11.22
CA GLY A 99 -12.23 14.18 -12.02
C GLY A 99 -11.89 15.36 -11.12
N ASP A 100 -12.52 16.49 -11.37
CA ASP A 100 -12.39 17.73 -10.56
C ASP A 100 -13.45 17.85 -9.44
N THR A 101 -14.33 16.85 -9.27
CA THR A 101 -15.22 16.79 -8.12
C THR A 101 -14.49 16.17 -6.94
N VAL A 102 -14.43 16.90 -5.83
CA VAL A 102 -13.78 16.51 -4.58
C VAL A 102 -14.80 16.58 -3.46
N VAL A 103 -14.84 15.58 -2.61
CA VAL A 103 -15.62 15.59 -1.37
C VAL A 103 -14.72 15.26 -0.20
N ALA A 104 -14.75 16.09 0.83
CA ALA A 104 -14.07 15.85 2.09
C ALA A 104 -15.09 15.63 3.20
N VAL A 105 -14.85 14.63 4.05
CA VAL A 105 -15.73 14.27 5.17
C VAL A 105 -15.00 14.41 6.50
N PHE A 106 -15.71 14.82 7.52
CA PHE A 106 -15.16 15.05 8.85
C PHE A 106 -16.21 15.01 9.95
N LYS A 107 -15.76 14.83 11.18
CA LYS A 107 -16.57 14.90 12.40
C LYS A 107 -16.48 16.29 13.02
N LEU A 108 -17.60 16.93 13.31
CA LEU A 108 -17.62 18.18 14.09
C LEU A 108 -17.64 17.89 15.60
N ASP A 109 -17.10 18.81 16.38
CA ASP A 109 -17.23 18.88 17.84
C ASP A 109 -18.46 19.71 18.26
N PRO A 110 -19.02 19.50 19.45
CA PRO A 110 -18.66 18.46 20.44
C PRO A 110 -18.96 17.04 19.96
N LEU A 111 -18.10 16.09 20.34
CA LEU A 111 -18.17 14.70 19.90
C LEU A 111 -19.53 14.06 20.18
N ASP A 112 -20.17 14.43 21.30
CA ASP A 112 -21.44 13.87 21.76
C ASP A 112 -22.68 14.55 21.14
N GLU A 113 -22.54 15.68 20.47
CA GLU A 113 -23.65 16.50 19.99
C GLU A 113 -23.68 16.65 18.47
N LYS A 114 -22.53 16.61 17.84
CA LYS A 114 -22.40 16.77 16.38
C LYS A 114 -22.21 15.41 15.73
N ASN A 115 -22.27 15.38 14.43
CA ASN A 115 -22.17 14.16 13.61
C ASN A 115 -21.17 14.33 12.46
N VAL A 116 -21.28 13.52 11.41
CA VAL A 116 -20.41 13.56 10.23
C VAL A 116 -20.95 14.57 9.22
N TYR A 117 -20.05 15.39 8.69
CA TYR A 117 -20.33 16.42 7.70
C TYR A 117 -19.38 16.29 6.51
N SER A 118 -19.77 16.88 5.39
CA SER A 118 -18.94 16.98 4.20
C SER A 118 -18.91 18.42 3.68
N VAL A 119 -17.85 18.73 2.94
CA VAL A 119 -17.76 19.85 2.00
C VAL A 119 -17.41 19.32 0.62
N ARG A 120 -17.85 20.03 -0.41
CA ARG A 120 -17.70 19.63 -1.80
C ARG A 120 -17.02 20.72 -2.63
N SER A 121 -16.13 20.32 -3.54
CA SER A 121 -15.58 21.14 -4.61
C SER A 121 -15.97 20.56 -5.96
N VAL A 122 -16.07 21.40 -6.98
CA VAL A 122 -16.27 21.00 -8.40
C VAL A 122 -15.24 21.65 -9.32
N ASP A 123 -14.23 22.26 -8.74
CA ASP A 123 -13.18 23.00 -9.44
C ASP A 123 -11.77 22.49 -9.06
N GLY A 124 -11.68 21.20 -8.76
CA GLY A 124 -10.42 20.55 -8.39
C GLY A 124 -9.85 20.98 -7.04
N GLY A 125 -10.73 21.36 -6.10
CA GLY A 125 -10.34 21.74 -4.74
C GLY A 125 -9.88 23.20 -4.59
N LEU A 126 -10.19 24.07 -5.54
CA LEU A 126 -9.92 25.51 -5.42
C LEU A 126 -10.91 26.20 -4.50
N THR A 127 -12.19 25.82 -4.57
CA THR A 127 -13.22 26.32 -3.67
C THR A 127 -14.08 25.16 -3.12
N PHE A 128 -14.62 25.35 -1.92
CA PHE A 128 -15.49 24.38 -1.25
C PHE A 128 -16.83 24.98 -0.88
N SER A 129 -17.87 24.14 -0.91
CA SER A 129 -19.24 24.49 -0.52
C SER A 129 -19.35 24.72 0.99
N ASP A 130 -20.50 25.20 1.43
CA ASP A 130 -20.94 25.09 2.82
C ASP A 130 -21.01 23.60 3.24
N THR A 131 -20.98 23.36 4.54
CA THR A 131 -21.05 22.01 5.11
C THR A 131 -22.44 21.40 4.93
N ILE A 132 -22.46 20.12 4.64
CA ILE A 132 -23.68 19.30 4.51
C ILE A 132 -23.55 18.13 5.48
N ARG A 133 -24.60 17.86 6.25
CA ARG A 133 -24.65 16.68 7.11
C ARG A 133 -24.75 15.42 6.25
N VAL A 134 -23.89 14.45 6.51
CA VAL A 134 -23.79 13.20 5.75
C VAL A 134 -24.72 12.13 6.34
N ASP A 135 -24.59 11.90 7.65
CA ASP A 135 -25.37 10.86 8.32
C ASP A 135 -26.80 11.30 8.59
N SER A 136 -27.70 10.33 8.70
CA SER A 136 -29.09 10.54 9.14
C SER A 136 -29.37 10.05 10.56
N HIS A 137 -28.30 9.66 11.29
CA HIS A 137 -28.37 9.06 12.60
C HIS A 137 -28.84 10.09 13.66
N ASN A 138 -30.04 9.94 14.17
CA ASN A 138 -30.67 10.92 15.09
C ASN A 138 -30.77 10.42 16.54
N SER A 139 -30.44 9.14 16.80
CA SER A 139 -30.60 8.52 18.11
C SER A 139 -29.30 8.34 18.90
N GLY A 140 -28.19 8.76 18.33
CA GLY A 140 -26.86 8.61 18.92
C GLY A 140 -25.81 9.43 18.20
N ILE A 141 -24.62 8.90 18.02
CA ILE A 141 -23.45 9.59 17.49
C ILE A 141 -22.98 8.89 16.22
N ALA A 142 -22.63 9.67 15.19
CA ALA A 142 -21.90 9.23 14.03
C ALA A 142 -20.50 9.88 14.01
N TRP A 143 -19.46 9.09 13.76
CA TRP A 143 -18.08 9.56 13.73
C TRP A 143 -17.17 8.63 12.90
N MET A 144 -15.85 8.84 12.89
CA MET A 144 -14.86 8.06 12.14
C MET A 144 -15.23 7.86 10.66
N PRO A 145 -15.45 8.95 9.91
CA PRO A 145 -15.81 8.82 8.51
C PRO A 145 -14.65 8.26 7.67
N SER A 146 -15.04 7.51 6.64
CA SER A 146 -14.20 7.16 5.49
C SER A 146 -15.02 7.35 4.21
N ILE A 147 -14.40 7.72 3.10
CA ILE A 147 -15.09 8.07 1.86
C ILE A 147 -14.39 7.48 0.65
N GLU A 148 -15.18 7.00 -0.31
CA GLU A 148 -14.73 6.68 -1.66
C GLU A 148 -15.76 7.18 -2.69
N MET A 149 -15.32 7.42 -3.93
CA MET A 149 -16.18 7.81 -5.03
C MET A 149 -16.60 6.62 -5.87
N ASP A 150 -17.88 6.53 -6.21
CA ASP A 150 -18.34 5.57 -7.19
C ASP A 150 -17.90 5.94 -8.63
N ALA A 151 -18.22 5.08 -9.60
CA ALA A 151 -17.87 5.29 -10.99
C ALA A 151 -18.47 6.56 -11.61
N ASP A 152 -19.61 7.00 -11.09
CA ASP A 152 -20.35 8.18 -11.55
C ASP A 152 -19.92 9.48 -10.83
N GLY A 153 -19.00 9.36 -9.84
CA GLY A 153 -18.50 10.49 -9.06
C GLY A 153 -19.40 10.87 -7.89
N ASN A 154 -20.17 9.91 -7.40
CA ASN A 154 -20.96 10.12 -6.19
C ASN A 154 -20.22 9.56 -4.97
N PRO A 155 -20.17 10.29 -3.86
CA PRO A 155 -19.54 9.81 -2.65
C PRO A 155 -20.36 8.71 -1.96
N VAL A 156 -19.65 7.71 -1.47
CA VAL A 156 -20.11 6.69 -0.52
C VAL A 156 -19.32 6.89 0.76
N VAL A 157 -20.02 7.17 1.86
CA VAL A 157 -19.39 7.51 3.13
C VAL A 157 -19.72 6.44 4.17
N ALA A 158 -18.69 5.82 4.74
CA ALA A 158 -18.84 5.02 5.95
C ALA A 158 -18.79 5.92 7.17
N SER A 159 -19.62 5.63 8.15
CA SER A 159 -19.56 6.23 9.48
C SER A 159 -19.75 5.17 10.54
N MET A 160 -18.96 5.23 11.61
CA MET A 160 -19.26 4.46 12.81
C MET A 160 -20.41 5.14 13.55
N ILE A 161 -21.47 4.40 13.81
CA ILE A 161 -22.64 4.87 14.53
C ILE A 161 -22.76 4.17 15.89
N HIS A 162 -23.21 4.90 16.89
CA HIS A 162 -23.50 4.42 18.23
C HIS A 162 -24.92 4.78 18.63
N ASP A 163 -25.54 3.96 19.43
CA ASP A 163 -26.73 4.32 20.14
C ASP A 163 -26.44 5.32 21.28
N ALA A 164 -27.44 5.75 22.00
CA ALA A 164 -27.24 6.62 23.17
C ALA A 164 -26.24 6.04 24.15
N ASN A 165 -25.43 6.90 24.77
CA ASN A 165 -24.36 6.54 25.72
C ASN A 165 -23.24 5.67 25.12
N TRP A 166 -22.92 5.85 23.86
CA TRP A 166 -21.85 5.13 23.16
C TRP A 166 -22.06 3.62 23.09
N ALA A 167 -23.30 3.16 23.14
CA ALA A 167 -23.62 1.74 23.04
C ALA A 167 -23.63 1.27 21.58
N ASN A 168 -23.41 -0.04 21.39
CA ASN A 168 -23.57 -0.74 20.13
C ASN A 168 -22.80 -0.12 18.94
N PRO A 169 -21.47 0.02 19.00
CA PRO A 169 -20.68 0.52 17.88
C PRO A 169 -20.83 -0.37 16.64
N ARG A 170 -21.20 0.23 15.52
CA ARG A 170 -21.38 -0.45 14.24
C ARG A 170 -21.15 0.52 13.09
N TYR A 171 -21.00 0.02 11.88
CA TYR A 171 -20.82 0.86 10.70
C TYR A 171 -22.10 0.94 9.85
N ALA A 172 -22.32 2.14 9.31
CA ALA A 172 -23.32 2.39 8.29
C ALA A 172 -22.68 3.09 7.08
N LEU A 173 -23.22 2.83 5.90
CA LEU A 173 -22.88 3.54 4.67
C LEU A 173 -23.99 4.49 4.29
N THR A 174 -23.60 5.67 3.84
CA THR A 174 -24.49 6.70 3.31
C THR A 174 -24.05 7.05 1.90
N HIS A 175 -25.00 7.05 0.96
CA HIS A 175 -24.74 7.27 -0.46
C HIS A 175 -25.29 8.62 -0.90
N SER A 176 -24.59 9.27 -1.82
CA SER A 176 -25.12 10.37 -2.63
C SER A 176 -25.45 9.87 -4.04
N SER A 177 -26.33 10.56 -4.74
CA SER A 177 -26.61 10.36 -6.17
C SER A 177 -26.51 11.66 -6.98
N ASP A 178 -25.98 12.71 -6.37
CA ASP A 178 -25.87 14.06 -6.92
C ASP A 178 -24.51 14.69 -6.64
N ALA A 179 -23.48 13.86 -6.63
CA ALA A 179 -22.09 14.22 -6.39
C ALA A 179 -21.87 14.94 -5.03
N GLY A 180 -22.58 14.53 -3.99
CA GLY A 180 -22.41 15.03 -2.62
C GLY A 180 -23.21 16.31 -2.29
N LEU A 181 -24.22 16.68 -3.11
CA LEU A 181 -25.12 17.76 -2.76
C LEU A 181 -26.15 17.35 -1.70
N THR A 182 -26.59 16.10 -1.76
CA THR A 182 -27.46 15.50 -0.76
C THR A 182 -27.06 14.04 -0.51
N TYR A 183 -27.48 13.53 0.64
CA TYR A 183 -27.20 12.14 1.04
C TYR A 183 -28.49 11.39 1.33
N ASN A 184 -28.51 10.11 0.94
CA ASN A 184 -29.63 9.20 1.22
C ASN A 184 -29.61 8.75 2.70
N GLY A 185 -30.62 7.97 3.10
CA GLY A 185 -30.61 7.32 4.42
C GLY A 185 -29.50 6.30 4.57
N GLU A 186 -29.07 6.08 5.79
CA GLU A 186 -28.02 5.12 6.15
C GLU A 186 -28.44 3.69 5.85
N VAL A 187 -27.49 2.89 5.40
CA VAL A 187 -27.58 1.43 5.31
C VAL A 187 -26.61 0.86 6.35
N GLU A 188 -27.14 0.19 7.38
CA GLU A 188 -26.30 -0.50 8.36
C GLU A 188 -25.70 -1.75 7.72
N VAL A 189 -24.37 -1.86 7.74
CA VAL A 189 -23.66 -2.85 6.91
C VAL A 189 -23.03 -4.00 7.70
N ALA A 190 -22.83 -3.84 9.00
CA ALA A 190 -22.13 -4.83 9.82
C ALA A 190 -23.05 -5.61 10.78
N SER A 191 -24.37 -5.50 10.66
CA SER A 191 -25.34 -6.12 11.57
C SER A 191 -25.29 -7.65 11.58
N SER A 192 -24.81 -8.28 10.54
CA SER A 192 -24.65 -9.75 10.44
C SER A 192 -23.31 -10.27 11.00
N VAL A 193 -22.35 -9.38 11.25
CA VAL A 193 -21.01 -9.73 11.77
C VAL A 193 -21.11 -9.99 13.27
N PRO A 194 -20.57 -11.10 13.80
CA PRO A 194 -20.57 -11.37 15.23
C PRO A 194 -19.77 -10.33 16.03
N GLY A 195 -20.25 -9.97 17.21
CA GLY A 195 -19.61 -8.96 18.07
C GLY A 195 -20.04 -7.54 17.71
N GLU A 196 -19.15 -6.58 17.80
CA GLU A 196 -19.36 -5.16 17.52
C GLU A 196 -18.15 -4.56 16.78
N ALA A 197 -18.27 -3.40 16.18
CA ALA A 197 -17.13 -2.69 15.61
C ALA A 197 -16.17 -2.23 16.72
N CYS A 198 -14.84 -2.30 16.46
CA CYS A 198 -13.84 -1.73 17.35
C CYS A 198 -13.96 -0.21 17.35
N ASP A 199 -14.38 0.37 18.46
CA ASP A 199 -14.72 1.77 18.64
C ASP A 199 -13.55 2.78 18.57
N CYS A 200 -12.41 2.35 18.14
CA CYS A 200 -11.19 3.17 18.04
C CYS A 200 -10.35 2.88 16.79
N CYS A 201 -10.90 2.16 15.83
CA CYS A 201 -10.23 1.80 14.60
C CYS A 201 -11.06 2.29 13.40
N SER A 202 -10.49 3.14 12.56
CA SER A 202 -11.17 3.60 11.35
C SER A 202 -11.46 2.44 10.40
N ALA A 203 -12.60 2.53 9.72
CA ALA A 203 -12.91 1.68 8.58
C ALA A 203 -12.34 2.25 7.30
N GLU A 204 -12.38 1.45 6.24
CA GLU A 204 -12.04 1.82 4.88
C GLU A 204 -13.13 1.36 3.92
N VAL A 205 -13.43 2.19 2.92
CA VAL A 205 -14.39 1.88 1.85
C VAL A 205 -13.62 1.71 0.55
N ALA A 206 -13.81 0.57 -0.13
CA ALA A 206 -13.30 0.36 -1.48
C ALA A 206 -14.45 0.08 -2.45
N ILE A 207 -14.41 0.66 -3.65
CA ILE A 207 -15.49 0.57 -4.63
C ILE A 207 -14.95 0.17 -6.00
N ASP A 208 -15.65 -0.75 -6.66
CA ASP A 208 -15.47 -1.06 -8.08
C ASP A 208 -16.80 -1.39 -8.73
N GLY A 209 -17.37 -0.43 -9.42
CA GLY A 209 -18.70 -0.53 -10.02
C GLY A 209 -19.79 -0.82 -8.99
N GLN A 210 -20.44 -1.98 -9.10
CA GLN A 210 -21.49 -2.40 -8.15
C GLN A 210 -20.90 -3.07 -6.89
N ARG A 211 -19.61 -3.33 -6.85
CA ARG A 211 -18.93 -3.90 -5.69
C ARG A 211 -18.56 -2.77 -4.73
N GLN A 212 -19.06 -2.86 -3.51
CA GLN A 212 -18.70 -1.96 -2.42
C GLN A 212 -18.27 -2.79 -1.22
N LEU A 213 -17.07 -2.58 -0.77
CA LEU A 213 -16.49 -3.24 0.38
C LEU A 213 -16.34 -2.25 1.52
N LEU A 214 -16.79 -2.63 2.70
CA LEU A 214 -16.38 -1.99 3.94
C LEU A 214 -15.40 -2.90 4.67
N LEU A 215 -14.22 -2.36 5.01
CA LEU A 215 -13.24 -2.99 5.90
C LEU A 215 -13.29 -2.32 7.26
N PHE A 216 -13.33 -3.10 8.31
CA PHE A 216 -13.26 -2.58 9.68
C PHE A 216 -12.65 -3.58 10.65
N ARG A 217 -12.14 -3.11 11.76
CA ARG A 217 -11.73 -3.97 12.86
C ARG A 217 -12.94 -4.31 13.72
N ASN A 218 -13.13 -5.59 13.93
CA ASN A 218 -14.19 -6.10 14.82
C ASN A 218 -13.73 -6.16 16.28
N ASN A 219 -14.64 -6.40 17.18
CA ASN A 219 -14.41 -6.66 18.60
C ASN A 219 -15.43 -7.71 19.08
N GLU A 220 -15.01 -8.95 19.12
CA GLU A 220 -15.77 -10.03 19.71
C GLU A 220 -15.02 -10.62 20.89
N PHE A 221 -15.45 -10.33 22.11
CA PHE A 221 -14.76 -10.77 23.35
C PHE A 221 -13.27 -10.35 23.42
N ASN A 222 -12.93 -9.15 22.95
CA ASN A 222 -11.57 -8.62 22.80
C ASN A 222 -10.72 -9.35 21.73
N ILE A 223 -11.31 -10.17 20.88
CA ILE A 223 -10.70 -10.60 19.63
C ILE A 223 -10.93 -9.47 18.62
N ARG A 224 -9.83 -8.89 18.11
CA ARG A 224 -9.90 -7.68 17.29
C ARG A 224 -9.30 -7.92 15.90
N ASP A 225 -9.94 -8.79 15.16
CA ASP A 225 -9.57 -9.12 13.79
C ASP A 225 -10.20 -8.14 12.78
N ILE A 226 -9.64 -8.09 11.57
CA ILE A 226 -10.17 -7.30 10.44
C ILE A 226 -11.26 -8.09 9.74
N PHE A 227 -12.41 -7.48 9.58
CA PHE A 227 -13.54 -8.01 8.83
C PHE A 227 -13.81 -7.18 7.58
N GLY A 228 -14.24 -7.86 6.53
CA GLY A 228 -14.76 -7.25 5.31
C GLY A 228 -16.23 -7.61 5.14
N VAL A 229 -17.02 -6.65 4.71
CA VAL A 229 -18.45 -6.82 4.35
C VAL A 229 -18.63 -6.32 2.92
N LEU A 230 -19.15 -7.19 2.03
CA LEU A 230 -19.23 -6.93 0.59
C LEU A 230 -20.69 -6.82 0.11
N SER A 231 -20.95 -5.75 -0.61
CA SER A 231 -22.10 -5.59 -1.51
C SER A 231 -21.69 -5.88 -2.95
N THR A 232 -22.61 -6.42 -3.74
CA THR A 232 -22.50 -6.60 -5.20
C THR A 232 -23.66 -5.96 -5.96
N ASP A 233 -24.47 -5.16 -5.26
CA ASP A 233 -25.67 -4.50 -5.78
C ASP A 233 -25.65 -2.97 -5.58
N GLY A 234 -24.44 -2.39 -5.58
CA GLY A 234 -24.24 -0.93 -5.45
C GLY A 234 -24.50 -0.40 -4.03
N GLY A 235 -24.30 -1.24 -3.01
CA GLY A 235 -24.48 -0.85 -1.62
C GLY A 235 -25.92 -0.95 -1.11
N ALA A 236 -26.82 -1.53 -1.89
CA ALA A 236 -28.20 -1.71 -1.44
C ALA A 236 -28.33 -2.79 -0.35
N THR A 237 -27.50 -3.86 -0.45
CA THR A 237 -27.42 -4.92 0.56
C THR A 237 -25.97 -5.38 0.76
N PHE A 238 -25.68 -5.91 1.96
CA PHE A 238 -24.37 -6.46 2.32
C PHE A 238 -24.50 -7.89 2.86
N PRO A 239 -24.77 -8.87 1.97
CA PRO A 239 -25.09 -10.24 2.40
C PRO A 239 -23.87 -11.06 2.78
N THR A 240 -22.66 -10.62 2.43
CA THR A 240 -21.43 -11.41 2.59
C THR A 240 -20.45 -10.69 3.51
N TYR A 241 -19.94 -11.43 4.50
CA TYR A 241 -18.84 -10.97 5.33
C TYR A 241 -17.81 -12.06 5.55
N THR A 242 -16.58 -11.66 5.89
CA THR A 242 -15.53 -12.61 6.28
C THR A 242 -14.54 -11.98 7.26
N ASN A 243 -13.95 -12.81 8.11
CA ASN A 243 -12.77 -12.47 8.91
C ASN A 243 -11.55 -12.59 7.99
N ILE A 244 -10.90 -11.47 7.66
CA ILE A 244 -9.83 -11.39 6.67
C ILE A 244 -8.51 -11.85 7.25
N ASP A 245 -8.13 -11.32 8.42
CA ASP A 245 -6.84 -11.69 9.04
C ASP A 245 -6.92 -13.01 9.81
N ASN A 246 -8.06 -13.36 10.34
CA ASN A 246 -8.35 -14.63 11.00
C ASN A 246 -7.22 -15.09 11.93
N MET A 247 -6.67 -14.15 12.71
CA MET A 247 -5.53 -14.40 13.62
C MET A 247 -5.95 -14.59 15.05
N ALA A 248 -7.23 -14.33 15.37
CA ALA A 248 -7.78 -14.31 16.72
C ALA A 248 -6.96 -13.39 17.65
N TRP A 249 -6.68 -12.17 17.21
CA TRP A 249 -5.86 -11.22 17.97
C TRP A 249 -6.55 -10.77 19.24
N GLN A 250 -6.16 -11.39 20.33
CA GLN A 250 -6.69 -11.10 21.68
C GLN A 250 -5.99 -9.87 22.27
N ILE A 251 -6.72 -8.78 22.42
CA ILE A 251 -6.20 -7.53 22.98
C ILE A 251 -7.28 -6.75 23.74
N SER A 252 -7.02 -6.40 25.01
CA SER A 252 -7.93 -5.60 25.84
C SER A 252 -7.82 -4.09 25.57
N GLY A 253 -6.79 -3.66 24.84
CA GLY A 253 -6.56 -2.25 24.50
C GLY A 253 -7.09 -1.90 23.11
N CYS A 254 -6.88 -0.64 22.73
CA CYS A 254 -7.26 -0.10 21.43
C CYS A 254 -6.09 -0.23 20.44
N PRO A 255 -6.19 -1.00 19.36
CA PRO A 255 -5.14 -1.06 18.35
C PRO A 255 -4.91 0.27 17.62
N SER A 256 -5.98 1.07 17.45
CA SER A 256 -5.94 2.39 16.79
C SER A 256 -5.35 2.36 15.38
N THR A 257 -5.56 1.25 14.67
CA THR A 257 -5.10 1.04 13.30
C THR A 257 -6.18 0.32 12.50
N GLY A 258 -6.47 0.86 11.33
CA GLY A 258 -7.39 0.28 10.35
C GLY A 258 -6.72 -0.65 9.36
N ALA A 259 -7.47 -1.04 8.35
CA ALA A 259 -7.02 -1.72 7.16
C ALA A 259 -7.21 -0.78 5.96
N ASP A 260 -6.62 -1.14 4.83
CA ASP A 260 -6.81 -0.47 3.55
C ASP A 260 -6.97 -1.50 2.43
N ALA A 261 -7.64 -1.17 1.32
CA ALA A 261 -7.92 -2.10 0.25
C ALA A 261 -8.10 -1.44 -1.11
N ILE A 262 -7.80 -2.24 -2.14
CA ILE A 262 -8.07 -1.89 -3.53
C ILE A 262 -8.69 -3.07 -4.29
N PHE A 263 -9.55 -2.75 -5.26
CA PHE A 263 -9.94 -3.68 -6.30
C PHE A 263 -9.01 -3.55 -7.52
N MET A 264 -8.53 -4.67 -8.02
CA MET A 264 -7.72 -4.77 -9.24
C MET A 264 -8.34 -5.83 -10.17
N GLY A 265 -9.28 -5.42 -11.00
CA GLY A 265 -10.12 -6.33 -11.78
C GLY A 265 -10.95 -7.23 -10.87
N ASP A 266 -10.80 -8.55 -11.00
CA ASP A 266 -11.51 -9.50 -10.15
C ASP A 266 -10.84 -9.75 -8.78
N ASN A 267 -9.69 -9.12 -8.54
CA ASN A 267 -8.98 -9.31 -7.28
C ASN A 267 -9.27 -8.18 -6.30
N LEU A 268 -9.41 -8.54 -5.04
CA LEU A 268 -9.41 -7.66 -3.90
C LEU A 268 -8.10 -7.88 -3.15
N ILE A 269 -7.34 -6.79 -2.97
CA ILE A 269 -6.10 -6.79 -2.21
C ILE A 269 -6.31 -5.93 -0.98
N THR A 270 -6.04 -6.48 0.20
CA THR A 270 -6.18 -5.79 1.48
C THR A 270 -4.85 -5.75 2.20
N THR A 271 -4.60 -4.67 2.93
CA THR A 271 -3.46 -4.56 3.84
C THR A 271 -3.91 -4.11 5.22
N TYR A 272 -3.27 -4.63 6.25
CA TYR A 272 -3.61 -4.35 7.65
C TYR A 272 -2.44 -4.65 8.57
N ALA A 273 -2.51 -4.13 9.80
CA ALA A 273 -1.54 -4.43 10.83
C ALA A 273 -2.15 -5.31 11.93
N SER A 274 -1.38 -6.29 12.42
CA SER A 274 -1.76 -7.14 13.54
C SER A 274 -0.55 -7.45 14.42
N ALA A 275 -0.78 -7.60 15.72
CA ALA A 275 0.21 -8.03 16.70
C ALA A 275 -0.17 -9.36 17.37
N ALA A 276 -1.01 -10.17 16.72
CA ALA A 276 -1.46 -11.47 17.25
C ALA A 276 -0.31 -12.42 17.53
N ASN A 277 0.77 -12.36 16.76
CA ASN A 277 1.91 -13.27 16.83
C ASN A 277 3.21 -12.59 17.35
N GLY A 278 3.11 -11.45 18.02
CA GLY A 278 4.28 -10.74 18.57
C GLY A 278 4.25 -9.23 18.34
N PRO A 279 5.33 -8.59 17.89
CA PRO A 279 5.30 -7.19 17.50
C PRO A 279 4.31 -6.94 16.35
N TYR A 280 3.82 -5.71 16.23
CA TYR A 280 2.99 -5.32 15.10
C TYR A 280 3.66 -5.67 13.77
N ARG A 281 2.92 -6.32 12.88
CA ARG A 281 3.33 -6.66 11.52
C ARG A 281 2.26 -6.24 10.53
N VAL A 282 2.71 -5.83 9.36
CA VAL A 282 1.83 -5.55 8.22
C VAL A 282 1.68 -6.83 7.40
N TYR A 283 0.45 -7.07 6.98
CA TYR A 283 0.05 -8.22 6.17
C TYR A 283 -0.65 -7.75 4.90
N VAL A 284 -0.56 -8.57 3.88
CA VAL A 284 -1.33 -8.46 2.64
C VAL A 284 -2.18 -9.71 2.50
N SER A 285 -3.47 -9.56 2.27
CA SER A 285 -4.37 -10.68 1.95
C SER A 285 -5.06 -10.43 0.61
N THR A 286 -5.26 -11.50 -0.15
CA THR A 286 -5.87 -11.41 -1.48
C THR A 286 -7.07 -12.32 -1.61
N SER A 287 -8.09 -11.87 -2.31
CA SER A 287 -9.30 -12.62 -2.63
C SER A 287 -9.71 -12.38 -4.07
N SER A 288 -10.19 -13.41 -4.75
CA SER A 288 -10.96 -13.26 -5.99
C SER A 288 -12.42 -12.96 -5.63
N THR A 289 -12.93 -11.83 -6.04
CA THR A 289 -14.31 -11.39 -5.75
C THR A 289 -15.36 -12.13 -6.56
N THR A 290 -14.98 -12.90 -7.57
CA THR A 290 -15.89 -13.77 -8.33
C THR A 290 -16.41 -14.95 -7.50
N SER A 291 -15.64 -15.37 -6.50
CA SER A 291 -16.02 -16.44 -5.55
C SER A 291 -16.59 -15.92 -4.22
N GLY A 292 -16.78 -14.60 -4.08
CA GLY A 292 -17.13 -13.94 -2.83
C GLY A 292 -15.89 -13.56 -2.02
N LEU A 293 -16.06 -13.21 -0.74
CA LEU A 293 -14.95 -12.84 0.15
C LEU A 293 -14.21 -14.09 0.68
N VAL A 294 -13.56 -14.82 -0.22
CA VAL A 294 -12.69 -15.95 0.15
C VAL A 294 -11.25 -15.50 -0.02
N PHE A 295 -10.52 -15.38 1.07
CA PHE A 295 -9.13 -14.97 1.03
C PHE A 295 -8.21 -16.16 0.87
N ASP A 296 -7.50 -16.23 -0.25
CA ASP A 296 -6.66 -17.35 -0.66
C ASP A 296 -5.26 -17.28 -0.05
N SER A 297 -4.80 -16.08 0.29
CA SER A 297 -3.48 -15.87 0.88
C SER A 297 -3.51 -14.81 1.97
N ARG A 298 -2.56 -14.94 2.89
CA ARG A 298 -2.21 -13.97 3.91
C ARG A 298 -0.71 -14.00 4.10
N GLU A 299 -0.04 -12.99 3.59
CA GLU A 299 1.41 -12.91 3.61
C GLU A 299 1.86 -11.72 4.45
N MET A 300 2.86 -11.94 5.28
CA MET A 300 3.49 -10.89 6.07
C MET A 300 4.54 -10.17 5.23
N VAL A 301 4.60 -8.84 5.30
CA VAL A 301 5.70 -8.10 4.67
C VAL A 301 7.03 -8.40 5.36
N THR A 302 8.13 -8.22 4.62
CA THR A 302 9.48 -8.46 5.14
C THR A 302 9.69 -7.79 6.49
N GLU A 303 10.14 -8.57 7.47
CA GLU A 303 10.35 -8.10 8.84
C GLU A 303 11.32 -6.91 8.94
N PRO A 304 11.16 -6.04 9.96
CA PRO A 304 12.14 -5.02 10.30
C PRO A 304 13.48 -5.64 10.70
N ILE A 305 14.53 -4.85 10.60
CA ILE A 305 15.84 -5.18 11.18
C ILE A 305 16.18 -4.09 12.23
N PRO A 306 16.22 -4.41 13.51
CA PRO A 306 16.00 -5.74 14.13
C PRO A 306 14.53 -6.18 14.14
N SER A 307 14.30 -7.49 14.26
CA SER A 307 12.97 -8.11 14.21
C SER A 307 12.00 -7.71 15.34
N GLN A 308 12.49 -7.06 16.40
CA GLN A 308 11.65 -6.49 17.47
C GLN A 308 10.96 -5.20 17.06
N GLY A 309 11.39 -4.54 15.98
CA GLY A 309 10.72 -3.37 15.43
C GLY A 309 9.27 -3.67 15.03
N GLY A 310 8.40 -2.67 15.12
CA GLY A 310 6.99 -2.78 14.73
C GLY A 310 6.72 -2.21 13.35
N GLN A 311 5.71 -2.73 12.67
CA GLN A 311 5.17 -2.20 11.40
C GLN A 311 3.71 -1.83 11.61
N ASN A 312 3.26 -0.66 11.13
CA ASN A 312 1.88 -0.20 11.32
C ASN A 312 1.45 0.80 10.26
N PHE A 313 0.18 1.17 10.27
CA PHE A 313 -0.46 2.14 9.39
C PHE A 313 -0.21 1.86 7.90
N PRO A 314 -0.54 0.64 7.42
CA PRO A 314 -0.40 0.35 6.01
C PRO A 314 -1.43 1.12 5.18
N THR A 315 -1.05 1.49 3.97
CA THR A 315 -1.90 2.08 2.93
C THR A 315 -1.52 1.50 1.58
N ILE A 316 -2.51 1.32 0.69
CA ILE A 316 -2.33 0.68 -0.61
C ILE A 316 -3.06 1.44 -1.70
N SER A 317 -2.48 1.54 -2.87
CA SER A 317 -3.10 2.11 -4.04
C SER A 317 -2.68 1.36 -5.30
N GLY A 318 -3.53 1.34 -6.31
CA GLY A 318 -3.20 0.66 -7.54
C GLY A 318 -4.07 1.08 -8.70
N ALA A 319 -3.51 0.99 -9.90
CA ALA A 319 -4.23 1.20 -11.14
C ALA A 319 -3.53 0.46 -12.28
N ASN A 320 -4.30 -0.04 -13.26
CA ASN A 320 -3.80 -0.81 -14.39
C ASN A 320 -2.96 -2.02 -13.93
N ASP A 321 -1.66 -2.02 -14.22
CA ASP A 321 -0.73 -3.12 -13.89
C ASP A 321 0.20 -2.78 -12.73
N THR A 322 -0.15 -1.80 -11.91
CA THR A 322 0.73 -1.31 -10.84
C THR A 322 0.00 -1.25 -9.52
N ILE A 323 0.63 -1.78 -8.49
CA ILE A 323 0.21 -1.67 -7.09
C ILE A 323 1.36 -1.08 -6.29
N VAL A 324 1.07 -0.11 -5.45
CA VAL A 324 2.02 0.47 -4.49
C VAL A 324 1.43 0.37 -3.08
N MET A 325 2.28 0.08 -2.13
CA MET A 325 1.90 0.00 -0.72
C MET A 325 2.94 0.73 0.13
N ALA A 326 2.50 1.40 1.19
CA ALA A 326 3.40 2.03 2.14
C ALA A 326 2.97 1.72 3.59
N TRP A 327 3.92 1.77 4.50
CA TRP A 327 3.69 1.57 5.94
C TRP A 327 4.76 2.27 6.78
N MET A 328 4.46 2.45 8.04
CA MET A 328 5.45 2.85 9.04
C MET A 328 6.20 1.61 9.53
N GLU A 329 7.51 1.69 9.63
CA GLU A 329 8.35 0.66 10.24
C GLU A 329 9.26 1.27 11.30
N ALA A 330 9.25 0.68 12.48
CA ALA A 330 10.11 1.09 13.58
C ALA A 330 11.38 0.23 13.62
N ASP A 331 12.54 0.86 13.64
CA ASP A 331 13.75 0.28 14.19
C ASP A 331 13.84 0.59 15.71
N ASN A 332 14.98 0.37 16.34
CA ASN A 332 15.12 0.53 17.79
C ASN A 332 14.86 1.96 18.31
N LEU A 333 15.03 2.99 17.49
CA LEU A 333 15.05 4.40 17.90
C LEU A 333 14.20 5.30 17.00
N ASN A 334 14.06 4.94 15.74
CA ASN A 334 13.38 5.74 14.73
C ASN A 334 12.19 4.99 14.16
N LYS A 335 11.27 5.75 13.60
CA LYS A 335 10.20 5.22 12.76
C LYS A 335 10.30 5.87 11.40
N ASP A 336 10.34 5.05 10.37
CA ASP A 336 10.48 5.47 9.00
C ASP A 336 9.30 4.99 8.16
N ILE A 337 9.08 5.61 7.01
CA ILE A 337 8.13 5.13 6.02
C ILE A 337 8.84 4.19 5.05
N TYR A 338 8.27 3.01 4.90
CA TYR A 338 8.68 2.03 3.91
C TYR A 338 7.59 1.86 2.85
N TYR A 339 7.98 1.40 1.67
CA TYR A 339 7.06 1.09 0.59
C TYR A 339 7.50 -0.16 -0.16
N SER A 340 6.55 -0.75 -0.87
CA SER A 340 6.76 -1.80 -1.86
C SER A 340 5.97 -1.53 -3.13
N VAL A 341 6.38 -2.16 -4.22
CA VAL A 341 5.77 -2.00 -5.55
C VAL A 341 5.60 -3.36 -6.19
N SER A 342 4.45 -3.59 -6.83
CA SER A 342 4.20 -4.74 -7.69
C SER A 342 3.85 -4.29 -9.10
N VAL A 343 4.63 -4.73 -10.08
CA VAL A 343 4.39 -4.60 -11.53
C VAL A 343 4.84 -5.91 -12.20
N PRO A 344 4.02 -6.59 -12.97
CA PRO A 344 2.63 -6.27 -13.32
C PRO A 344 1.65 -6.70 -12.22
N GLY A 345 1.27 -5.78 -11.39
CA GLY A 345 0.16 -5.79 -10.45
C GLY A 345 -0.13 -7.13 -9.76
N VAL A 346 -1.31 -7.65 -9.98
CA VAL A 346 -1.79 -8.90 -9.35
C VAL A 346 -1.00 -10.15 -9.71
N ASN A 347 -0.19 -10.13 -10.75
CA ASN A 347 0.64 -11.28 -11.15
C ASN A 347 1.96 -11.36 -10.37
N HIS A 348 2.30 -10.34 -9.59
CA HIS A 348 3.53 -10.24 -8.79
C HIS A 348 3.26 -9.73 -7.38
N LEU A 349 2.16 -10.17 -6.76
CA LEU A 349 1.78 -9.75 -5.40
C LEU A 349 2.83 -10.10 -4.34
N ASP A 350 3.64 -11.14 -4.58
CA ASP A 350 4.78 -11.50 -3.75
C ASP A 350 5.83 -10.36 -3.65
N ALA A 351 5.89 -9.46 -4.62
CA ALA A 351 6.75 -8.29 -4.54
C ALA A 351 6.34 -7.34 -3.41
N LEU A 352 5.05 -7.24 -3.08
CA LEU A 352 4.56 -6.39 -1.99
C LEU A 352 5.06 -6.85 -0.63
N THR A 353 5.29 -8.14 -0.47
CA THR A 353 5.67 -8.73 0.82
C THR A 353 7.16 -9.04 0.92
N ASN A 354 7.83 -9.36 -0.18
CA ASN A 354 9.23 -9.80 -0.20
C ASN A 354 10.23 -8.66 -0.36
N TYR A 355 9.82 -7.52 -0.90
CA TYR A 355 10.71 -6.37 -1.15
C TYR A 355 10.17 -5.12 -0.46
N LYS A 356 11.08 -4.36 0.15
CA LYS A 356 10.75 -3.08 0.75
C LYS A 356 11.86 -2.06 0.55
N HIS A 357 11.46 -0.81 0.41
CA HIS A 357 12.36 0.33 0.24
C HIS A 357 11.96 1.46 1.18
N LYS A 358 12.95 2.28 1.58
CA LYS A 358 12.66 3.47 2.40
C LYS A 358 12.04 4.59 1.56
N GLY A 359 10.91 5.12 2.01
CA GLY A 359 10.15 6.18 1.34
C GLY A 359 10.56 7.59 1.72
N ASN A 360 10.92 7.84 2.99
CA ASN A 360 11.34 9.14 3.49
C ASN A 360 12.84 9.39 3.32
N LEU A 361 13.25 10.67 3.23
CA LEU A 361 14.65 11.09 3.21
C LEU A 361 15.18 11.36 4.62
N THR A 362 14.35 11.96 5.46
CA THR A 362 14.68 12.24 6.87
C THR A 362 14.80 10.91 7.61
N THR A 363 15.92 10.67 8.28
CA THR A 363 16.23 9.38 8.94
C THR A 363 16.24 9.47 10.46
N THR A 364 15.91 10.62 11.02
CA THR A 364 15.87 10.84 12.48
C THR A 364 14.45 11.13 12.92
N GLY A 365 14.06 10.57 14.06
CA GLY A 365 12.77 10.83 14.68
C GLY A 365 11.68 9.84 14.27
N THR A 366 10.44 10.32 14.17
CA THR A 366 9.27 9.47 13.96
C THR A 366 8.46 9.97 12.79
N GLN A 367 8.54 9.26 11.66
CA GLN A 367 7.66 9.41 10.51
C GLN A 367 6.56 8.34 10.61
N THR A 368 5.31 8.73 10.37
CA THR A 368 4.15 7.87 10.59
C THR A 368 2.98 8.26 9.71
N ASN A 369 1.90 7.47 9.75
CA ASN A 369 0.66 7.70 9.00
C ASN A 369 0.93 8.02 7.52
N PRO A 370 1.59 7.12 6.77
CA PRO A 370 1.73 7.32 5.33
C PRO A 370 0.37 7.28 4.65
N GLU A 371 0.27 8.01 3.56
CA GLU A 371 -0.78 7.94 2.57
C GLU A 371 -0.14 7.84 1.20
N ILE A 372 -0.40 6.76 0.46
CA ILE A 372 0.20 6.52 -0.85
C ILE A 372 -0.87 6.44 -1.93
N ILE A 373 -0.67 7.15 -3.02
CA ILE A 373 -1.57 7.14 -4.18
C ILE A 373 -0.76 6.89 -5.45
N TYR A 374 -1.24 5.97 -6.28
CA TYR A 374 -0.74 5.76 -7.63
C TYR A 374 -1.79 6.18 -8.65
N LYS A 375 -1.46 7.16 -9.47
CA LYS A 375 -2.33 7.63 -10.56
C LYS A 375 -1.49 8.03 -11.77
N ASN A 376 -1.89 7.61 -12.97
CA ASN A 376 -1.28 8.00 -14.25
C ASN A 376 0.25 7.83 -14.32
N GLY A 377 0.81 6.79 -13.70
CA GLY A 377 2.24 6.53 -13.69
C GLY A 377 3.02 7.29 -12.60
N ILE A 378 2.33 8.05 -11.77
CA ILE A 378 2.92 8.87 -10.71
C ILE A 378 2.53 8.30 -9.36
N VAL A 379 3.50 8.23 -8.46
CA VAL A 379 3.31 7.90 -7.05
C VAL A 379 3.38 9.16 -6.22
N HIS A 380 2.36 9.39 -5.41
CA HIS A 380 2.28 10.45 -4.41
C HIS A 380 2.36 9.81 -3.03
N LEU A 381 3.31 10.24 -2.21
CA LEU A 381 3.49 9.76 -0.85
C LEU A 381 3.43 10.95 0.11
N PHE A 382 2.46 10.94 1.00
CA PHE A 382 2.35 11.87 2.11
C PHE A 382 2.66 11.14 3.41
N PHE A 383 3.22 11.83 4.38
CA PHE A 383 3.46 11.29 5.70
C PHE A 383 3.69 12.38 6.73
N GLN A 384 3.43 12.03 7.96
CA GLN A 384 3.57 12.89 9.12
C GLN A 384 4.95 12.70 9.74
N ASP A 385 5.67 13.79 10.02
CA ASP A 385 6.88 13.79 10.85
C ASP A 385 6.54 14.29 12.25
N ASN A 386 6.41 13.38 13.20
CA ASN A 386 6.09 13.72 14.59
C ASN A 386 7.22 14.44 15.32
N SER A 387 8.44 14.40 14.80
CA SER A 387 9.59 15.05 15.44
C SER A 387 9.57 16.55 15.21
N THR A 388 9.11 16.99 14.05
CA THR A 388 8.97 18.40 13.66
C THR A 388 7.50 18.86 13.67
N GLY A 389 6.55 17.93 13.64
CA GLY A 389 5.13 18.20 13.44
C GLY A 389 4.76 18.48 11.98
N ASN A 390 5.71 18.41 11.05
CA ASN A 390 5.47 18.69 9.64
C ASN A 390 4.66 17.61 8.96
N LEU A 391 3.86 18.01 7.97
CA LEU A 391 3.34 17.14 6.94
C LEU A 391 4.25 17.21 5.72
N LEU A 392 4.75 16.07 5.28
CA LEU A 392 5.73 15.93 4.21
C LEU A 392 5.14 15.19 3.01
N TYR A 393 5.69 15.47 1.85
CA TYR A 393 5.26 14.90 0.57
C TYR A 393 6.46 14.55 -0.29
N ARG A 394 6.32 13.43 -1.02
CA ARG A 394 7.22 13.05 -2.12
C ARG A 394 6.41 12.63 -3.34
N ARG A 395 6.92 13.00 -4.51
CA ARG A 395 6.41 12.56 -5.80
C ARG A 395 7.45 11.68 -6.48
N GLY A 396 7.01 10.56 -7.05
CA GLY A 396 7.91 9.64 -7.74
C GLY A 396 7.28 9.00 -8.96
N THR A 397 8.11 8.30 -9.73
CA THR A 397 7.71 7.44 -10.85
C THR A 397 8.30 6.06 -10.63
N ILE A 398 7.60 5.02 -11.08
CA ILE A 398 8.11 3.66 -10.94
C ILE A 398 9.25 3.47 -11.93
N ASP A 399 10.37 2.99 -11.42
CA ASP A 399 11.50 2.56 -12.25
C ASP A 399 11.17 1.21 -12.88
N LEU A 400 10.76 1.26 -14.14
CA LEU A 400 10.55 0.08 -14.97
C LEU A 400 11.82 -0.39 -15.67
N ASN A 401 12.94 0.31 -15.45
CA ASN A 401 14.21 -0.17 -15.96
C ASN A 401 14.51 -1.49 -15.28
N LEU A 402 14.41 -2.55 -16.05
CA LEU A 402 15.06 -3.81 -15.77
C LEU A 402 16.57 -3.58 -15.88
N GLU A 403 17.13 -2.71 -15.07
CA GLU A 403 18.54 -2.83 -14.81
C GLU A 403 18.70 -4.21 -14.17
N LEU A 404 19.29 -5.11 -14.94
CA LEU A 404 20.10 -6.14 -14.36
C LEU A 404 21.06 -5.36 -13.45
N THR A 405 20.67 -5.06 -12.22
CA THR A 405 21.63 -4.80 -11.18
C THR A 405 22.40 -6.10 -11.10
N GLU A 406 23.41 -6.22 -11.94
CA GLU A 406 24.54 -7.05 -11.62
C GLU A 406 24.92 -6.62 -10.21
N ASN A 407 24.48 -7.41 -9.25
CA ASN A 407 24.99 -7.33 -7.90
C ASN A 407 26.48 -7.58 -8.09
N LEU A 408 27.27 -6.49 -8.14
CA LEU A 408 28.70 -6.45 -8.43
C LEU A 408 29.54 -7.07 -7.29
N ALA A 409 29.20 -8.28 -6.89
CA ALA A 409 30.18 -9.28 -6.58
C ALA A 409 30.26 -10.20 -7.80
N SER A 410 30.59 -9.63 -8.96
CA SER A 410 30.93 -10.39 -10.14
C SER A 410 32.24 -11.11 -9.84
N ILE A 411 32.23 -12.44 -9.97
CA ILE A 411 33.45 -13.17 -10.04
C ILE A 411 34.31 -12.54 -11.16
N GLY A 412 35.54 -12.25 -10.85
CA GLY A 412 36.48 -11.78 -11.86
C GLY A 412 36.67 -12.85 -12.94
N VAL A 413 36.13 -12.60 -14.12
CA VAL A 413 36.28 -13.48 -15.28
C VAL A 413 37.13 -12.76 -16.33
N TYR A 414 38.29 -13.31 -16.63
CA TYR A 414 39.19 -12.72 -17.62
C TYR A 414 39.99 -13.80 -18.40
N PRO A 415 40.42 -13.53 -19.65
CA PRO A 415 39.95 -12.41 -20.44
C PRO A 415 38.45 -12.55 -20.82
N ASN A 416 37.73 -11.46 -20.75
CA ASN A 416 36.34 -11.41 -21.23
C ASN A 416 36.17 -10.08 -21.98
N PRO A 417 36.15 -10.06 -23.33
CA PRO A 417 36.05 -11.22 -24.26
C PRO A 417 37.25 -12.13 -24.34
N SER A 418 37.00 -13.42 -24.62
CA SER A 418 38.02 -14.44 -24.92
C SER A 418 38.06 -14.75 -26.43
N TYR A 419 39.23 -14.91 -27.00
CA TYR A 419 39.39 -15.28 -28.42
C TYR A 419 39.38 -16.80 -28.68
N ASN A 420 39.53 -17.61 -27.65
CA ASN A 420 39.69 -19.07 -27.78
C ASN A 420 38.74 -19.85 -26.83
N GLY A 421 37.77 -19.16 -26.24
CA GLY A 421 36.81 -19.77 -25.30
C GLY A 421 37.40 -20.21 -23.98
N VAL A 422 38.57 -19.64 -23.59
CA VAL A 422 39.23 -19.91 -22.32
C VAL A 422 39.11 -18.70 -21.42
N PHE A 423 38.66 -18.93 -20.19
CA PHE A 423 38.44 -17.90 -19.18
C PHE A 423 39.10 -18.33 -17.87
N TYR A 424 39.71 -17.41 -17.18
CA TYR A 424 40.15 -17.58 -15.81
C TYR A 424 39.07 -16.94 -14.88
N ILE A 425 38.66 -17.69 -13.88
CA ILE A 425 37.61 -17.26 -12.92
C ILE A 425 38.30 -17.15 -11.56
N GLN A 426 38.20 -15.96 -10.95
CA GLN A 426 38.77 -15.72 -9.63
C GLN A 426 37.95 -16.45 -8.57
N ASN A 427 38.62 -17.12 -7.62
CA ASN A 427 38.00 -18.18 -6.82
C ASN A 427 37.18 -17.69 -5.64
N ASP A 428 35.85 -17.62 -5.84
CA ASP A 428 34.86 -17.56 -4.75
C ASP A 428 33.67 -18.51 -5.02
N LEU A 429 33.90 -19.57 -5.80
CA LEU A 429 32.82 -20.45 -6.28
C LEU A 429 32.74 -21.75 -5.50
N ASN A 430 31.54 -22.29 -5.41
CA ASN A 430 31.29 -23.70 -5.18
C ASN A 430 31.30 -24.41 -6.54
N THR A 431 32.35 -25.17 -6.85
CA THR A 431 32.62 -25.73 -8.18
C THR A 431 31.69 -26.86 -8.61
N GLU A 432 30.88 -27.40 -7.72
CA GLU A 432 30.04 -28.57 -8.01
C GLU A 432 28.78 -28.27 -8.85
N LEU A 433 28.45 -26.98 -9.07
CA LEU A 433 27.15 -26.56 -9.61
C LEU A 433 27.26 -25.50 -10.72
N ILE A 434 28.24 -25.65 -11.63
CA ILE A 434 28.41 -24.73 -12.76
C ILE A 434 27.69 -25.25 -14.01
N SER A 435 26.95 -24.38 -14.68
CA SER A 435 26.36 -24.66 -15.99
C SER A 435 26.62 -23.51 -16.97
N ILE A 436 26.74 -23.82 -18.25
CA ILE A 436 26.91 -22.81 -19.30
C ILE A 436 25.87 -23.03 -20.38
N LYS A 437 25.22 -21.92 -20.79
CA LYS A 437 24.25 -21.92 -21.88
C LYS A 437 24.63 -20.86 -22.92
N ASN A 438 24.26 -21.08 -24.17
CA ASN A 438 24.36 -20.07 -25.23
C ASN A 438 23.14 -19.12 -25.20
N SER A 439 23.11 -18.12 -26.08
CA SER A 439 22.03 -17.11 -26.16
C SER A 439 20.64 -17.66 -26.52
N ILE A 440 20.52 -18.91 -26.96
CA ILE A 440 19.26 -19.60 -27.22
C ILE A 440 18.94 -20.69 -26.17
N GLY A 441 19.68 -20.68 -25.04
CA GLY A 441 19.42 -21.57 -23.90
C GLY A 441 19.97 -22.98 -24.00
N GLN A 442 20.73 -23.33 -25.05
CA GLN A 442 21.34 -24.65 -25.19
C GLN A 442 22.52 -24.76 -24.26
N SER A 443 22.66 -25.92 -23.57
CA SER A 443 23.78 -26.22 -22.70
C SER A 443 25.07 -26.42 -23.51
N ILE A 444 26.15 -25.82 -23.06
CA ILE A 444 27.48 -25.87 -23.65
C ILE A 444 28.39 -26.68 -22.74
N GLY A 445 29.06 -27.66 -23.33
CA GLY A 445 30.08 -28.43 -22.63
C GLY A 445 31.33 -27.58 -22.33
N PHE A 446 31.96 -27.84 -21.21
CA PHE A 446 33.16 -27.11 -20.77
C PHE A 446 34.04 -28.01 -19.91
N ASN A 447 35.31 -27.63 -19.79
CA ASN A 447 36.27 -28.24 -18.86
C ASN A 447 36.71 -27.19 -17.85
N ILE A 448 36.89 -27.62 -16.59
CA ILE A 448 37.42 -26.78 -15.51
C ILE A 448 38.70 -27.42 -14.99
N LYS A 449 39.67 -26.57 -14.69
CA LYS A 449 40.91 -26.96 -14.02
C LYS A 449 41.27 -25.91 -12.98
N GLU A 450 41.62 -26.34 -11.76
CA GLU A 450 42.17 -25.43 -10.75
C GLU A 450 43.54 -24.89 -11.21
N SER A 451 43.74 -23.59 -11.00
CA SER A 451 44.97 -22.89 -11.40
C SER A 451 45.18 -21.62 -10.55
N ASN A 452 46.30 -21.54 -9.84
CA ASN A 452 46.77 -20.35 -9.11
C ASN A 452 45.73 -19.65 -8.24
N GLY A 453 44.93 -20.42 -7.48
CA GLY A 453 43.90 -19.85 -6.59
C GLY A 453 42.61 -19.44 -7.28
N GLY A 454 42.35 -19.86 -8.51
CA GLY A 454 41.13 -19.70 -9.28
C GLY A 454 40.83 -20.89 -10.16
N LEU A 455 39.91 -20.76 -11.09
CA LEU A 455 39.50 -21.80 -12.02
C LEU A 455 39.81 -21.39 -13.45
N LEU A 456 40.43 -22.26 -14.21
CA LEU A 456 40.55 -22.15 -15.66
C LEU A 456 39.38 -22.90 -16.30
N LEU A 457 38.48 -22.17 -16.93
CA LEU A 457 37.29 -22.67 -17.63
C LEU A 457 37.59 -22.65 -19.14
N LYS A 458 37.36 -23.76 -19.81
CA LYS A 458 37.48 -23.85 -21.28
C LYS A 458 36.19 -24.38 -21.88
N LEU A 459 35.57 -23.60 -22.75
CA LEU A 459 34.40 -24.05 -23.52
C LEU A 459 34.80 -25.15 -24.53
N MET A 460 33.94 -26.13 -24.71
CA MET A 460 34.08 -27.15 -25.75
C MET A 460 33.70 -26.63 -27.15
N THR A 461 33.26 -25.38 -27.24
CA THR A 461 32.97 -24.67 -28.49
C THR A 461 33.83 -23.42 -28.57
N THR A 462 34.27 -23.08 -29.78
CA THR A 462 34.97 -21.84 -30.09
C THR A 462 34.10 -20.90 -30.95
N SER A 463 32.80 -21.17 -31.04
CA SER A 463 31.89 -20.32 -31.77
C SER A 463 31.81 -18.94 -31.12
N LYS A 464 31.91 -17.90 -31.95
CA LYS A 464 31.72 -16.51 -31.50
C LYS A 464 30.30 -16.31 -30.98
N GLY A 465 30.18 -15.62 -29.88
CA GLY A 465 28.87 -15.38 -29.28
C GLY A 465 28.90 -15.10 -27.80
N ILE A 466 27.70 -14.92 -27.26
CA ILE A 466 27.45 -14.69 -25.86
C ILE A 466 27.02 -16.01 -25.19
N TYR A 467 27.65 -16.29 -24.07
CA TYR A 467 27.38 -17.45 -23.22
C TYR A 467 27.08 -16.99 -21.80
N PHE A 468 26.25 -17.72 -21.10
CA PHE A 468 25.85 -17.44 -19.72
C PHE A 468 26.37 -18.52 -18.81
N LEU A 469 27.26 -18.13 -17.90
CA LEU A 469 27.79 -18.98 -16.84
C LEU A 469 26.97 -18.84 -15.60
N SER A 470 26.24 -19.88 -15.22
CA SER A 470 25.51 -19.95 -13.94
C SER A 470 26.33 -20.73 -12.92
N TYR A 471 26.44 -20.22 -11.71
CA TYR A 471 27.27 -20.77 -10.64
C TYR A 471 26.65 -20.49 -9.27
N PHE A 472 27.09 -21.20 -8.26
CA PHE A 472 26.74 -20.93 -6.87
C PHE A 472 27.94 -20.32 -6.13
N THR A 473 27.66 -19.30 -5.33
CA THR A 473 28.63 -18.74 -4.39
C THR A 473 28.86 -19.69 -3.22
N LYS A 474 29.88 -19.45 -2.41
CA LYS A 474 30.14 -20.26 -1.19
C LYS A 474 28.96 -20.25 -0.21
N ASP A 475 28.17 -19.19 -0.25
CA ASP A 475 26.97 -19.02 0.59
C ASP A 475 25.74 -19.72 -0.01
N GLY A 476 25.88 -20.44 -1.12
CA GLY A 476 24.81 -21.19 -1.78
C GLY A 476 23.89 -20.35 -2.68
N ILE A 477 24.21 -19.09 -2.93
CA ILE A 477 23.42 -18.20 -3.78
C ILE A 477 23.75 -18.46 -5.25
N GLN A 478 22.73 -18.78 -6.07
CA GLN A 478 22.92 -18.91 -7.52
C GLN A 478 23.10 -17.54 -8.17
N LYS A 479 24.14 -17.42 -9.00
CA LYS A 479 24.44 -16.22 -9.81
C LYS A 479 24.70 -16.60 -11.25
N THR A 480 24.58 -15.62 -12.15
CA THR A 480 24.92 -15.79 -13.58
C THR A 480 25.82 -14.65 -14.03
N THR A 481 26.85 -14.95 -14.81
CA THR A 481 27.69 -13.95 -15.46
C THR A 481 27.81 -14.23 -16.95
N THR A 482 28.12 -13.19 -17.73
CA THR A 482 28.23 -13.28 -19.19
C THR A 482 29.66 -13.58 -19.60
N LEU A 483 29.84 -14.55 -20.50
CA LEU A 483 31.09 -14.86 -21.18
C LEU A 483 30.95 -14.45 -22.65
N LEU A 484 31.94 -13.72 -23.18
CA LEU A 484 31.96 -13.31 -24.57
C LEU A 484 33.12 -13.99 -25.31
N VAL A 485 32.81 -14.67 -26.41
CA VAL A 485 33.83 -15.26 -27.32
C VAL A 485 33.81 -14.46 -28.63
N ASN A 486 34.99 -13.88 -28.98
CA ASN A 486 35.20 -13.08 -30.18
C ASN A 486 35.77 -13.91 -31.36
#